data_0ecceb3b30b675a2b92a3618f358eaf8
#
_entry.id   0ecceb3b30b675a2b92a3618f358eaf8
#
_cell.length_a   1.000
_cell.length_b   1.000
_cell.length_c   1.000
_cell.angle_alpha   90.00
_cell.angle_beta   90.00
_cell.angle_gamma   90.00
#
_symmetry.space_group_name_H-M   'P 1'
#
loop_
_entity.id
_entity.type
_entity.pdbx_description
1 polymer ?
#
loop_
_entity_poly.entity_id
_entity_poly.type
_entity_poly.pdbx_seq_one_letter_code
_entity_poly.pdbx_strand_id
1 'polypeptide(L)'
;MLKVLPIQSKETQESICRSAGIEYRPDALAYAASVDEELVGICQFKLTSEGGILYDIATVKDHCVNKECSDFEALFVMGRGTLNFIDLCGVHRAFYQGESPDDRLLRAIGFRPNEKGIYEINLEGFFTDHCHEHS
;
A
#
# COMPACT_ATOMS: atom_id res chain seq x y z
N MET A 1 -13.97 11.62 4.55
CA MET A 1 -13.07 10.89 5.46
C MET A 1 -12.32 9.81 4.70
N LEU A 2 -11.03 9.78 4.85
CA LEU A 2 -10.20 8.74 4.23
C LEU A 2 -10.29 7.43 5.02
N LYS A 3 -10.55 6.34 4.32
CA LYS A 3 -10.58 5.00 4.91
C LYS A 3 -9.70 4.07 4.11
N VAL A 4 -8.93 3.24 4.80
CA VAL A 4 -8.12 2.19 4.19
C VAL A 4 -8.62 0.88 4.76
N LEU A 5 -9.22 0.05 3.91
CA LEU A 5 -9.88 -1.18 4.32
C LEU A 5 -9.43 -2.36 3.46
N PRO A 6 -9.35 -3.56 4.05
CA PRO A 6 -9.01 -4.74 3.26
C PRO A 6 -10.14 -5.08 2.29
N ILE A 7 -9.75 -5.55 1.11
CA ILE A 7 -10.70 -6.04 0.12
C ILE A 7 -10.95 -7.51 0.42
N GLN A 8 -12.21 -7.86 0.69
CA GLN A 8 -12.56 -9.19 1.17
C GLN A 8 -13.00 -10.16 0.08
N SER A 9 -13.32 -9.66 -1.11
CA SER A 9 -13.79 -10.47 -2.22
C SER A 9 -12.80 -10.41 -3.38
N LYS A 10 -12.47 -11.57 -3.94
CA LYS A 10 -11.59 -11.61 -5.12
C LYS A 10 -12.24 -10.97 -6.34
N GLU A 11 -13.56 -11.08 -6.45
CA GLU A 11 -14.29 -10.41 -7.54
C GLU A 11 -14.17 -8.91 -7.45
N THR A 12 -14.28 -8.37 -6.22
CA THR A 12 -14.13 -6.93 -5.97
C THR A 12 -12.69 -6.51 -6.26
N GLN A 13 -11.70 -7.29 -5.81
CA GLN A 13 -10.30 -7.00 -6.07
C GLN A 13 -10.02 -6.93 -7.57
N GLU A 14 -10.51 -7.91 -8.33
CA GLU A 14 -10.33 -7.94 -9.78
C GLU A 14 -10.95 -6.73 -10.46
N SER A 15 -12.17 -6.38 -10.07
CA SER A 15 -12.87 -5.23 -10.61
C SER A 15 -12.11 -3.93 -10.36
N ILE A 16 -11.59 -3.75 -9.14
CA ILE A 16 -10.84 -2.56 -8.78
C ILE A 16 -9.51 -2.50 -9.55
N CYS A 17 -8.82 -3.64 -9.70
CA CYS A 17 -7.60 -3.71 -10.48
C CYS A 17 -7.84 -3.27 -11.92
N ARG A 18 -8.95 -3.69 -12.51
CA ARG A 18 -9.33 -3.29 -13.86
C ARG A 18 -9.53 -1.77 -13.94
N SER A 19 -10.21 -1.20 -12.94
CA SER A 19 -10.42 0.26 -12.87
C SER A 19 -9.13 1.03 -12.67
N ALA A 20 -8.14 0.43 -12.02
CA ALA A 20 -6.83 1.05 -11.79
C ALA A 20 -5.87 0.80 -12.94
N GLY A 21 -6.20 -0.06 -13.88
CA GLY A 21 -5.34 -0.41 -15.00
C GLY A 21 -4.13 -1.23 -14.60
N ILE A 22 -4.25 -2.04 -13.54
CA ILE A 22 -3.18 -2.90 -13.05
C ILE A 22 -3.56 -4.37 -13.19
N GLU A 23 -2.54 -5.23 -13.14
CA GLU A 23 -2.75 -6.67 -13.23
C GLU A 23 -3.38 -7.19 -11.93
N TYR A 24 -4.46 -7.94 -12.06
CA TYR A 24 -5.08 -8.62 -10.94
C TYR A 24 -4.23 -9.82 -10.52
N ARG A 25 -3.95 -9.93 -9.23
CA ARG A 25 -3.17 -11.05 -8.68
C ARG A 25 -4.04 -11.84 -7.71
N PRO A 26 -4.57 -12.99 -8.15
CA PRO A 26 -5.52 -13.75 -7.32
C PRO A 26 -4.90 -14.33 -6.05
N ASP A 27 -3.59 -14.50 -5.99
CA ASP A 27 -2.89 -15.00 -4.82
C ASP A 27 -2.46 -13.90 -3.85
N ALA A 28 -2.74 -12.64 -4.19
CA ALA A 28 -2.39 -11.51 -3.34
C ALA A 28 -3.57 -11.05 -2.50
N LEU A 29 -3.24 -10.48 -1.35
CA LEU A 29 -4.18 -9.71 -0.54
C LEU A 29 -4.24 -8.30 -1.10
N ALA A 30 -5.23 -7.51 -0.69
CA ALA A 30 -5.31 -6.13 -1.14
C ALA A 30 -5.98 -5.23 -0.12
N TYR A 31 -5.51 -3.99 -0.07
CA TYR A 31 -6.19 -2.90 0.60
C TYR A 31 -6.71 -1.91 -0.43
N ALA A 32 -7.81 -1.27 -0.10
CA ALA A 32 -8.37 -0.20 -0.90
C ALA A 32 -8.45 1.07 -0.06
N ALA A 33 -8.20 2.20 -0.71
CA ALA A 33 -8.37 3.52 -0.10
C ALA A 33 -9.60 4.17 -0.70
N SER A 34 -10.44 4.75 0.15
CA SER A 34 -11.60 5.53 -0.29
C SER A 34 -11.68 6.82 0.50
N VAL A 35 -12.20 7.86 -0.13
CA VAL A 35 -12.42 9.16 0.49
C VAL A 35 -13.89 9.50 0.33
N ASP A 36 -14.57 9.70 1.45
CA ASP A 36 -16.01 9.95 1.47
C ASP A 36 -16.78 8.89 0.69
N GLU A 37 -16.40 7.62 0.89
CA GLU A 37 -17.00 6.44 0.28
C GLU A 37 -16.69 6.27 -1.21
N GLU A 38 -15.90 7.17 -1.80
CA GLU A 38 -15.47 7.04 -3.17
C GLU A 38 -14.10 6.35 -3.22
N LEU A 39 -14.02 5.28 -3.99
CA LEU A 39 -12.79 4.50 -4.15
C LEU A 39 -11.73 5.32 -4.89
N VAL A 40 -10.53 5.41 -4.33
CA VAL A 40 -9.44 6.20 -4.93
C VAL A 40 -8.17 5.40 -5.18
N GLY A 41 -7.98 4.27 -4.55
CA GLY A 41 -6.73 3.52 -4.75
C GLY A 41 -6.79 2.07 -4.30
N ILE A 42 -5.79 1.31 -4.74
CA ILE A 42 -5.64 -0.10 -4.39
C ILE A 42 -4.16 -0.44 -4.24
N CYS A 43 -3.86 -1.32 -3.31
CA CYS A 43 -2.53 -1.87 -3.10
C CYS A 43 -2.65 -3.39 -2.97
N GLN A 44 -2.05 -4.14 -3.89
CA GLN A 44 -1.98 -5.60 -3.79
C GLN A 44 -0.64 -5.99 -3.17
N PHE A 45 -0.67 -6.95 -2.28
CA PHE A 45 0.53 -7.37 -1.58
C PHE A 45 0.43 -8.84 -1.17
N LYS A 46 1.59 -9.43 -0.83
CA LYS A 46 1.67 -10.82 -0.44
C LYS A 46 2.68 -10.97 0.69
N LEU A 47 2.42 -11.89 1.60
CA LEU A 47 3.36 -12.24 2.65
C LEU A 47 4.19 -13.44 2.18
N THR A 48 5.51 -13.33 2.28
CA THR A 48 6.42 -14.40 1.91
C THR A 48 7.41 -14.66 3.03
N SER A 49 8.17 -15.75 2.92
CA SER A 49 9.21 -16.08 3.91
C SER A 49 10.36 -15.06 3.91
N GLU A 50 10.52 -14.31 2.83
CA GLU A 50 11.58 -13.31 2.72
C GLU A 50 11.12 -11.93 3.12
N GLY A 51 9.82 -11.71 3.21
CA GLY A 51 9.24 -10.42 3.56
C GLY A 51 7.89 -10.22 2.89
N GLY A 52 7.29 -9.07 3.13
CA GLY A 52 6.09 -8.67 2.43
C GLY A 52 6.45 -8.10 1.07
N ILE A 53 5.62 -8.36 0.08
CA ILE A 53 5.84 -7.83 -1.26
C ILE A 53 4.62 -7.01 -1.66
N LEU A 54 4.85 -5.73 -1.98
CA LEU A 54 3.82 -4.85 -2.55
C LEU A 54 4.00 -4.86 -4.06
N TYR A 55 2.96 -5.25 -4.76
CA TYR A 55 3.00 -5.34 -6.22
C TYR A 55 2.62 -4.04 -6.90
N ASP A 56 1.84 -3.22 -6.24
CA ASP A 56 1.40 -1.94 -6.78
C ASP A 56 0.84 -1.07 -5.67
N ILE A 57 0.86 0.23 -5.92
CA ILE A 57 0.16 1.24 -5.13
C ILE A 57 -0.41 2.17 -6.19
N ALA A 58 -1.68 1.96 -6.55
CA ALA A 58 -2.23 2.57 -7.76
C ALA A 58 -3.50 3.35 -7.48
N THR A 59 -3.69 4.44 -8.24
CA THR A 59 -4.94 5.17 -8.21
C THR A 59 -5.96 4.52 -9.14
N VAL A 60 -7.21 4.54 -8.71
CA VAL A 60 -8.34 4.09 -9.53
C VAL A 60 -8.66 5.21 -10.51
N LYS A 61 -8.88 4.85 -11.77
CA LYS A 61 -9.23 5.82 -12.81
C LYS A 61 -10.68 6.27 -12.61
N ASP A 62 -10.98 7.45 -13.12
CA ASP A 62 -12.35 8.00 -13.16
C ASP A 62 -12.96 8.29 -11.78
N HIS A 63 -12.13 8.43 -10.74
CA HIS A 63 -12.65 8.93 -9.48
C HIS A 63 -12.68 10.47 -9.49
N CYS A 64 -13.57 11.03 -8.71
CA CYS A 64 -13.66 12.49 -8.58
C CYS A 64 -12.50 13.03 -7.75
N VAL A 65 -12.04 14.23 -8.10
CA VAL A 65 -11.01 14.90 -7.33
C VAL A 65 -11.60 15.32 -5.99
N ASN A 66 -11.03 14.82 -4.90
CA ASN A 66 -11.46 15.17 -3.56
C ASN A 66 -10.54 16.25 -2.99
N LYS A 67 -11.13 17.34 -2.54
CA LYS A 67 -10.36 18.49 -2.03
C LYS A 67 -9.81 18.28 -0.63
N GLU A 68 -10.40 17.35 0.14
CA GLU A 68 -9.96 17.08 1.52
C GLU A 68 -8.68 16.26 1.56
N CYS A 69 -8.45 15.43 0.54
CA CYS A 69 -7.34 14.49 0.54
C CYS A 69 -6.84 14.30 -0.88
N SER A 70 -5.57 14.58 -1.12
CA SER A 70 -4.98 14.36 -2.42
C SER A 70 -4.80 12.86 -2.69
N ASP A 71 -4.66 12.50 -3.97
CA ASP A 71 -4.36 11.11 -4.32
C ASP A 71 -3.06 10.64 -3.67
N PHE A 72 -2.05 11.52 -3.64
CA PHE A 72 -0.78 11.20 -2.99
C PHE A 72 -0.99 10.85 -1.51
N GLU A 73 -1.78 11.66 -0.80
CA GLU A 73 -2.05 11.41 0.61
C GLU A 73 -2.80 10.10 0.83
N ALA A 74 -3.80 9.82 -0.02
CA ALA A 74 -4.55 8.58 0.09
C ALA A 74 -3.67 7.36 -0.15
N LEU A 75 -2.82 7.41 -1.16
CA LEU A 75 -1.88 6.33 -1.45
C LEU A 75 -0.82 6.19 -0.36
N PHE A 76 -0.37 7.29 0.21
CA PHE A 76 0.58 7.29 1.32
C PHE A 76 -0.01 6.56 2.54
N VAL A 77 -1.22 6.94 2.94
CA VAL A 77 -1.89 6.32 4.10
C VAL A 77 -2.16 4.84 3.82
N MET A 78 -2.59 4.51 2.60
CA MET A 78 -2.83 3.12 2.22
C MET A 78 -1.55 2.30 2.28
N GLY A 79 -0.44 2.84 1.78
CA GLY A 79 0.86 2.17 1.83
C GLY A 79 1.32 1.93 3.27
N ARG A 80 1.18 2.94 4.12
CA ARG A 80 1.51 2.81 5.54
C ARG A 80 0.62 1.79 6.24
N GLY A 81 -0.67 1.77 5.93
CA GLY A 81 -1.61 0.79 6.48
C GLY A 81 -1.26 -0.63 6.07
N THR A 82 -0.88 -0.81 4.81
CA THR A 82 -0.46 -2.12 4.30
C THR A 82 0.80 -2.61 5.03
N LEU A 83 1.79 -1.73 5.19
CA LEU A 83 3.03 -2.08 5.91
C LEU A 83 2.76 -2.40 7.37
N ASN A 84 1.85 -1.66 8.00
CA ASN A 84 1.48 -1.94 9.38
C ASN A 84 0.86 -3.32 9.52
N PHE A 85 0.00 -3.71 8.58
CA PHE A 85 -0.59 -5.04 8.56
C PHE A 85 0.49 -6.12 8.41
N ILE A 86 1.44 -5.92 7.50
CA ILE A 86 2.54 -6.86 7.28
C ILE A 86 3.35 -7.02 8.57
N ASP A 87 3.66 -5.91 9.24
CA ASP A 87 4.41 -5.92 10.50
C ASP A 87 3.64 -6.66 11.60
N LEU A 88 2.33 -6.41 11.70
CA LEU A 88 1.48 -7.08 12.68
C LEU A 88 1.38 -8.58 12.44
N CYS A 89 1.58 -9.03 11.22
CA CYS A 89 1.61 -10.46 10.88
C CYS A 89 2.95 -11.11 11.24
N GLY A 90 3.87 -10.36 11.83
CA GLY A 90 5.17 -10.89 12.22
C GLY A 90 6.22 -10.83 11.12
N VAL A 91 5.95 -10.13 10.03
CA VAL A 91 6.86 -9.97 8.91
C VAL A 91 7.43 -8.55 8.98
N HIS A 92 8.72 -8.43 9.26
CA HIS A 92 9.33 -7.12 9.58
C HIS A 92 10.18 -6.55 8.46
N ARG A 93 9.89 -6.92 7.23
CA ARG A 93 10.55 -6.40 6.03
C ARG A 93 9.56 -6.44 4.87
N ALA A 94 9.66 -5.44 4.00
CA ALA A 94 8.81 -5.41 2.80
C ALA A 94 9.58 -4.85 1.61
N PHE A 95 9.16 -5.28 0.42
CA PHE A 95 9.75 -4.86 -0.85
C PHE A 95 8.64 -4.37 -1.77
N TYR A 96 8.97 -3.43 -2.63
CA TYR A 96 8.06 -2.98 -3.69
C TYR A 96 8.53 -3.53 -5.02
N GLN A 97 7.65 -4.25 -5.73
CA GLN A 97 7.98 -4.89 -7.01
C GLN A 97 7.14 -4.35 -8.18
N GLY A 98 6.54 -3.18 -8.04
CA GLY A 98 5.76 -2.59 -9.12
C GLY A 98 6.64 -2.17 -10.31
N GLU A 99 6.04 -2.16 -11.51
CA GLU A 99 6.77 -1.87 -12.75
C GLU A 99 7.19 -0.41 -12.89
N SER A 100 6.41 0.50 -12.34
CA SER A 100 6.67 1.94 -12.46
C SER A 100 6.64 2.59 -11.10
N PRO A 101 7.73 2.42 -10.31
CA PRO A 101 7.74 2.96 -8.96
C PRO A 101 7.71 4.50 -8.95
N ASP A 102 6.85 5.03 -8.10
CA ASP A 102 6.84 6.47 -7.81
C ASP A 102 7.82 6.70 -6.66
N ASP A 103 9.02 7.15 -6.98
CA ASP A 103 10.09 7.32 -5.99
C ASP A 103 9.68 8.26 -4.86
N ARG A 104 9.03 9.36 -5.18
CA ARG A 104 8.59 10.32 -4.17
C ARG A 104 7.61 9.70 -3.18
N LEU A 105 6.63 8.97 -3.69
CA LEU A 105 5.64 8.29 -2.85
C LEU A 105 6.27 7.20 -2.01
N LEU A 106 7.10 6.35 -2.64
CA LEU A 106 7.73 5.24 -1.94
C LEU A 106 8.67 5.73 -0.83
N ARG A 107 9.45 6.78 -1.09
CA ARG A 107 10.31 7.37 -0.05
C ARG A 107 9.49 7.99 1.07
N ALA A 108 8.39 8.63 0.76
CA ALA A 108 7.51 9.20 1.77
C ALA A 108 6.93 8.11 2.68
N ILE A 109 6.56 6.98 2.09
CA ILE A 109 6.06 5.82 2.85
C ILE A 109 7.16 5.24 3.76
N GLY A 110 8.40 5.23 3.29
CA GLY A 110 9.54 4.73 4.06
C GLY A 110 10.46 3.79 3.32
N PHE A 111 10.14 3.48 2.06
CA PHE A 111 11.00 2.62 1.24
C PHE A 111 12.26 3.35 0.80
N ARG A 112 13.32 2.61 0.62
CA ARG A 112 14.57 3.11 0.03
C ARG A 112 15.12 2.05 -0.93
N PRO A 113 15.68 2.45 -2.07
CA PRO A 113 16.30 1.48 -2.96
C PRO A 113 17.54 0.88 -2.30
N ASN A 114 17.66 -0.45 -2.41
CA ASN A 114 18.84 -1.16 -1.90
C ASN A 114 19.94 -1.21 -2.96
N GLU A 115 21.00 -1.98 -2.71
CA GLU A 115 22.13 -2.10 -3.62
C GLU A 115 21.74 -2.61 -5.01
N LYS A 116 20.64 -3.35 -5.10
CA LYS A 116 20.13 -3.89 -6.35
C LYS A 116 19.10 -2.97 -7.02
N GLY A 117 18.83 -1.81 -6.40
CA GLY A 117 17.82 -0.89 -6.90
C GLY A 117 16.40 -1.27 -6.54
N ILE A 118 16.21 -2.26 -5.69
CA ILE A 118 14.88 -2.69 -5.25
C ILE A 118 14.48 -1.87 -4.01
N TYR A 119 13.29 -1.30 -4.04
CA TYR A 119 12.77 -0.56 -2.89
C TYR A 119 12.45 -1.52 -1.76
N GLU A 120 13.03 -1.29 -0.60
CA GLU A 120 12.76 -2.11 0.58
C GLU A 120 12.66 -1.25 1.84
N ILE A 121 12.03 -1.80 2.87
CA ILE A 121 11.89 -1.15 4.15
C ILE A 121 12.05 -2.20 5.25
N ASN A 122 12.79 -1.82 6.30
CA ASN A 122 12.87 -2.61 7.52
C ASN A 122 11.77 -2.12 8.45
N LEU A 123 10.84 -3.00 8.80
CA LEU A 123 9.69 -2.67 9.62
C LEU A 123 9.94 -2.89 11.11
N GLU A 124 11.05 -3.52 11.46
CA GLU A 124 11.36 -3.78 12.86
C GLU A 124 11.48 -2.47 13.64
N GLY A 125 10.59 -2.29 14.60
CA GLY A 125 10.53 -1.06 15.39
C GLY A 125 9.96 0.15 14.65
N PHE A 126 9.64 0.03 13.37
CA PHE A 126 9.20 1.16 12.55
C PHE A 126 7.95 1.84 13.10
N PHE A 127 6.95 1.03 13.47
CA PHE A 127 5.70 1.56 14.03
C PHE A 127 5.75 1.69 15.56
N THR A 128 6.52 0.84 16.24
CA THR A 128 6.64 0.86 17.69
C THR A 128 7.39 2.08 18.21
N ASP A 129 8.32 2.63 17.44
CA ASP A 129 9.07 3.83 17.85
C ASP A 129 8.14 5.00 18.13
N HIS A 130 7.02 5.06 17.43
CA HIS A 130 6.00 6.07 17.69
C HIS A 130 5.40 5.95 19.08
N CYS A 131 5.22 4.73 19.55
CA CYS A 131 4.65 4.49 20.86
C CYS A 131 5.59 4.90 21.99
N HIS A 132 6.90 4.75 21.79
CA HIS A 132 7.89 5.11 22.79
C HIS A 132 8.02 6.61 23.02
N GLU A 133 7.76 7.40 22.02
CA GLU A 133 7.83 8.84 22.11
C GLU A 133 6.77 9.45 23.03
N HIS A 134 5.70 8.70 23.28
CA HIS A 134 4.57 9.17 24.07
C HIS A 134 4.56 8.66 25.50
N SER A 135 5.52 7.86 25.85
CA SER A 135 5.58 7.27 27.19
C SER A 135 6.54 7.97 28.13
#